data_a2538359a871cd8721e5a284c6f914c4
#
_entry.id   a2538359a871cd8721e5a284c6f914c4
#
_cell.length_a   1.000
_cell.length_b   1.000
_cell.length_c   1.000
_cell.angle_alpha   90.00
_cell.angle_beta   90.00
_cell.angle_gamma   90.00
#
_symmetry.space_group_name_H-M   'P 1'
#
loop_
_entity.id
_entity.type
_entity.pdbx_description
1 polymer ?
#
loop_
_entity_poly.entity_id
_entity_poly.type
_entity_poly.pdbx_seq_one_letter_code
_entity_poly.pdbx_strand_id
1 'polypeptide(L)'
;MSAPALNNPMTARSGGRTNYEMWSWIFMRVSGIVLVFLVLGHLLIMNILDGRVQRINFAFVAGRWSSPFWQIWDLLQLWLAMIHGANGLRTIINDYSERDQTRFWLKMVLYVASGFIVLLGTLVIFTFDPDEVSYEQLLDESRKRSRNEPE
;
A
#
# COMPACT_ATOMS: atom_id res chain seq x y z
N MET A 1 28.70 29.18 -50.25
CA MET A 1 27.71 29.50 -49.19
C MET A 1 26.92 28.22 -48.92
N SER A 2 27.27 27.47 -47.90
CA SER A 2 26.54 26.26 -47.48
C SER A 2 25.35 26.66 -46.60
N ALA A 3 24.19 26.25 -47.01
CA ALA A 3 22.95 26.48 -46.27
C ALA A 3 23.09 25.87 -44.82
N PRO A 4 22.66 26.56 -43.76
CA PRO A 4 22.62 25.99 -42.43
C PRO A 4 21.72 24.77 -42.45
N ALA A 5 22.22 23.63 -41.93
CA ALA A 5 21.44 22.44 -41.74
C ALA A 5 20.27 22.80 -40.81
N LEU A 6 19.05 22.76 -41.36
CA LEU A 6 17.83 22.89 -40.55
C LEU A 6 17.81 21.77 -39.55
N ASN A 7 18.11 22.09 -38.28
CA ASN A 7 17.91 21.18 -37.16
C ASN A 7 16.45 20.74 -37.16
N ASN A 8 16.20 19.57 -37.71
CA ASN A 8 14.87 18.99 -37.70
C ASN A 8 14.55 18.57 -36.23
N PRO A 9 13.64 19.26 -35.55
CA PRO A 9 13.33 18.95 -34.14
C PRO A 9 12.75 17.55 -33.96
N MET A 10 12.36 16.89 -35.06
CA MET A 10 11.88 15.50 -34.98
C MET A 10 12.99 14.47 -34.85
N THR A 11 14.21 14.76 -35.28
CA THR A 11 15.34 13.82 -35.16
C THR A 11 16.03 13.87 -33.79
N ALA A 12 15.86 14.95 -33.04
CA ALA A 12 16.40 15.10 -31.69
C ALA A 12 15.64 14.28 -30.60
N ARG A 13 14.49 13.73 -30.93
CA ARG A 13 13.62 13.02 -29.96
C ARG A 13 13.81 11.49 -29.91
N SER A 14 14.63 10.91 -30.76
CA SER A 14 14.87 9.45 -30.77
C SER A 14 16.00 8.97 -29.85
N GLY A 15 16.62 9.85 -29.09
CA GLY A 15 17.63 9.52 -28.09
C GLY A 15 17.00 9.10 -26.75
N GLY A 16 16.74 7.78 -26.56
CA GLY A 16 16.69 7.20 -25.23
C GLY A 16 15.50 7.56 -24.34
N ARG A 17 14.33 7.92 -24.88
CA ARG A 17 13.11 7.87 -24.08
C ARG A 17 12.79 6.42 -23.80
N THR A 18 13.20 5.96 -22.64
CA THR A 18 12.72 4.71 -22.05
C THR A 18 11.19 4.73 -22.10
N ASN A 19 10.59 3.61 -22.47
CA ASN A 19 9.14 3.42 -22.45
C ASN A 19 8.52 3.54 -21.03
N TYR A 20 9.27 4.15 -20.08
CA TYR A 20 8.88 4.32 -18.68
C TYR A 20 7.58 5.13 -18.53
N GLU A 21 7.41 6.21 -19.29
CA GLU A 21 6.18 7.02 -19.23
C GLU A 21 4.98 6.21 -19.70
N MET A 22 5.14 5.41 -20.76
CA MET A 22 4.09 4.52 -21.25
C MET A 22 3.76 3.43 -20.22
N TRP A 23 4.78 2.77 -19.66
CA TRP A 23 4.58 1.73 -18.64
C TRP A 23 3.96 2.29 -17.36
N SER A 24 4.38 3.48 -16.92
CA SER A 24 3.78 4.18 -15.79
C SER A 24 2.30 4.52 -16.06
N TRP A 25 1.97 4.94 -17.26
CA TRP A 25 0.60 5.24 -17.65
C TRP A 25 -0.29 3.98 -17.67
N ILE A 26 0.19 2.87 -18.25
CA ILE A 26 -0.51 1.59 -18.24
C ILE A 26 -0.69 1.09 -16.81
N PHE A 27 0.39 1.12 -16.03
CA PHE A 27 0.37 0.71 -14.62
C PHE A 27 -0.71 1.47 -13.83
N MET A 28 -0.76 2.80 -13.95
CA MET A 28 -1.74 3.61 -13.22
C MET A 28 -3.19 3.24 -13.55
N ARG A 29 -3.48 2.88 -14.78
CA ARG A 29 -4.84 2.47 -15.18
C ARG A 29 -5.18 1.07 -14.69
N VAL A 30 -4.30 0.11 -14.95
CA VAL A 30 -4.52 -1.29 -14.56
C VAL A 30 -4.57 -1.41 -13.03
N SER A 31 -3.59 -0.83 -12.33
CA SER A 31 -3.55 -0.87 -10.86
C SER A 31 -4.75 -0.17 -10.22
N GLY A 32 -5.23 0.93 -10.81
CA GLY A 32 -6.43 1.61 -10.33
C GLY A 32 -7.67 0.72 -10.40
N ILE A 33 -7.89 0.01 -11.51
CA ILE A 33 -9.01 -0.93 -11.66
C ILE A 33 -8.87 -2.08 -10.64
N VAL A 34 -7.68 -2.68 -10.54
CA VAL A 34 -7.42 -3.77 -9.59
C VAL A 34 -7.64 -3.31 -8.15
N LEU A 35 -7.18 -2.10 -7.79
CA LEU A 35 -7.40 -1.52 -6.47
C LEU A 35 -8.86 -1.30 -6.13
N VAL A 36 -9.69 -0.89 -7.09
CA VAL A 36 -11.14 -0.76 -6.86
C VAL A 36 -11.72 -2.10 -6.39
N PHE A 37 -11.39 -3.21 -7.07
CA PHE A 37 -11.86 -4.54 -6.66
C PHE A 37 -11.28 -4.99 -5.33
N LEU A 38 -9.98 -4.78 -5.09
CA LEU A 38 -9.33 -5.16 -3.84
C LEU A 38 -9.90 -4.38 -2.64
N VAL A 39 -10.03 -3.06 -2.77
CA VAL A 39 -10.52 -2.19 -1.69
C VAL A 39 -12.00 -2.43 -1.42
N LEU A 40 -12.84 -2.50 -2.46
CA LEU A 40 -14.26 -2.80 -2.29
C LEU A 40 -14.48 -4.21 -1.72
N GLY A 41 -13.70 -5.19 -2.19
CA GLY A 41 -13.71 -6.54 -1.64
C GLY A 41 -13.30 -6.56 -0.17
N HIS A 42 -12.24 -5.85 0.19
CA HIS A 42 -11.79 -5.71 1.58
C HIS A 42 -12.88 -5.05 2.46
N LEU A 43 -13.46 -3.94 2.02
CA LEU A 43 -14.54 -3.26 2.73
C LEU A 43 -15.78 -4.13 2.88
N LEU A 44 -16.17 -4.85 1.82
CA LEU A 44 -17.31 -5.76 1.84
C LEU A 44 -17.13 -6.86 2.89
N ILE A 45 -15.97 -7.50 2.87
CA ILE A 45 -15.63 -8.60 3.79
C ILE A 45 -15.57 -8.08 5.22
N MET A 46 -14.85 -6.96 5.46
CA MET A 46 -14.65 -6.43 6.80
C MET A 46 -15.92 -5.83 7.43
N ASN A 47 -16.75 -5.17 6.63
CA ASN A 47 -17.87 -4.41 7.18
C ASN A 47 -19.23 -5.06 7.00
N ILE A 48 -19.42 -5.93 5.99
CA ILE A 48 -20.74 -6.46 5.62
C ILE A 48 -20.86 -7.93 5.93
N LEU A 49 -19.89 -8.76 5.47
CA LEU A 49 -20.00 -10.21 5.58
C LEU A 49 -19.68 -10.73 6.98
N ASP A 50 -18.74 -10.11 7.69
CA ASP A 50 -18.29 -10.56 9.01
C ASP A 50 -19.00 -9.88 10.20
N GLY A 51 -20.10 -9.19 9.96
CA GLY A 51 -21.01 -8.75 11.03
C GLY A 51 -20.69 -7.42 11.70
N ARG A 52 -20.21 -6.44 10.95
CA ARG A 52 -20.03 -5.02 11.31
C ARG A 52 -18.71 -4.68 12.00
N VAL A 53 -18.33 -3.42 11.87
CA VAL A 53 -17.13 -2.77 12.44
C VAL A 53 -16.90 -3.09 13.94
N GLN A 54 -17.96 -3.41 14.68
CA GLN A 54 -17.90 -3.75 16.11
C GLN A 54 -17.25 -5.10 16.41
N ARG A 55 -17.09 -5.97 15.42
CA ARG A 55 -16.39 -7.28 15.55
C ARG A 55 -14.94 -7.24 15.17
N ILE A 56 -14.43 -6.13 14.64
CA ILE A 56 -13.02 -5.97 14.31
C ILE A 56 -12.25 -5.83 15.63
N ASN A 57 -11.98 -6.96 16.24
CA ASN A 57 -11.08 -7.08 17.37
C ASN A 57 -9.80 -7.79 16.93
N PHE A 58 -8.82 -7.85 17.82
CA PHE A 58 -7.53 -8.47 17.55
C PHE A 58 -7.66 -9.96 17.17
N ALA A 59 -8.54 -10.71 17.84
CA ALA A 59 -8.79 -12.13 17.56
C ALA A 59 -9.36 -12.35 16.14
N PHE A 60 -10.17 -11.44 15.63
CA PHE A 60 -10.69 -11.50 14.27
C PHE A 60 -9.58 -11.35 13.22
N VAL A 61 -8.68 -10.39 13.42
CA VAL A 61 -7.52 -10.18 12.54
C VAL A 61 -6.58 -11.39 12.62
N ALA A 62 -6.33 -11.91 13.83
CA ALA A 62 -5.53 -13.08 14.07
C ALA A 62 -6.07 -14.33 13.33
N GLY A 63 -7.36 -14.63 13.48
CA GLY A 63 -8.01 -15.74 12.80
C GLY A 63 -7.98 -15.60 11.27
N ARG A 64 -7.99 -14.38 10.75
CA ARG A 64 -7.89 -14.12 9.32
C ARG A 64 -6.48 -14.32 8.80
N TRP A 65 -5.47 -13.83 9.52
CA TRP A 65 -4.06 -13.96 9.13
C TRP A 65 -3.45 -15.34 9.41
N SER A 66 -4.19 -16.25 10.05
CA SER A 66 -3.82 -17.67 10.08
C SER A 66 -3.88 -18.32 8.69
N SER A 67 -4.61 -17.72 7.73
CA SER A 67 -4.67 -18.20 6.36
C SER A 67 -3.70 -17.41 5.45
N PRO A 68 -2.76 -18.08 4.76
CA PRO A 68 -1.82 -17.43 3.82
C PRO A 68 -2.51 -16.64 2.71
N PHE A 69 -3.73 -17.05 2.33
CA PHE A 69 -4.52 -16.35 1.30
C PHE A 69 -4.81 -14.89 1.72
N TRP A 70 -5.23 -14.66 2.96
CA TRP A 70 -5.55 -13.34 3.45
C TRP A 70 -4.30 -12.48 3.66
N GLN A 71 -3.20 -13.08 4.08
CA GLN A 71 -1.92 -12.38 4.19
C GLN A 71 -1.47 -11.87 2.81
N ILE A 72 -1.55 -12.70 1.77
CA ILE A 72 -1.19 -12.32 0.39
C ILE A 72 -2.15 -11.25 -0.13
N TRP A 73 -3.45 -11.37 0.14
CA TRP A 73 -4.46 -10.39 -0.25
C TRP A 73 -4.16 -9.01 0.32
N ASP A 74 -3.95 -8.93 1.63
CA ASP A 74 -3.68 -7.67 2.33
C ASP A 74 -2.31 -7.09 1.95
N LEU A 75 -1.30 -7.95 1.74
CA LEU A 75 0.02 -7.56 1.23
C LEU A 75 -0.07 -6.97 -0.18
N LEU A 76 -0.78 -7.63 -1.09
CA LEU A 76 -0.99 -7.14 -2.46
C LEU A 76 -1.71 -5.78 -2.46
N GLN A 77 -2.74 -5.63 -1.63
CA GLN A 77 -3.47 -4.39 -1.48
C GLN A 77 -2.56 -3.27 -0.95
N LEU A 78 -1.76 -3.53 0.08
CA LEU A 78 -0.81 -2.57 0.66
C LEU A 78 0.19 -2.08 -0.39
N TRP A 79 0.89 -3.01 -1.05
CA TRP A 79 1.92 -2.67 -2.03
C TRP A 79 1.34 -1.93 -3.23
N LEU A 80 0.25 -2.45 -3.78
CA LEU A 80 -0.37 -1.85 -4.96
C LEU A 80 -0.92 -0.45 -4.66
N ALA A 81 -1.57 -0.27 -3.50
CA ALA A 81 -2.09 1.03 -3.06
C ALA A 81 -0.96 2.05 -2.85
N MET A 82 0.15 1.62 -2.21
CA MET A 82 1.27 2.51 -1.95
C MET A 82 2.02 2.92 -3.22
N ILE A 83 2.28 1.98 -4.12
CA ILE A 83 2.96 2.28 -5.40
C ILE A 83 2.07 3.14 -6.29
N HIS A 84 0.78 2.81 -6.39
CA HIS A 84 -0.20 3.59 -7.16
C HIS A 84 -0.34 5.00 -6.59
N GLY A 85 -0.56 5.12 -5.29
CA GLY A 85 -0.73 6.41 -4.61
C GLY A 85 0.53 7.28 -4.66
N ALA A 86 1.71 6.70 -4.43
CA ALA A 86 2.97 7.42 -4.52
C ALA A 86 3.24 7.93 -5.95
N ASN A 87 2.94 7.12 -6.97
CA ASN A 87 3.10 7.55 -8.36
C ASN A 87 2.08 8.63 -8.75
N GLY A 88 0.83 8.53 -8.29
CA GLY A 88 -0.19 9.56 -8.47
C GLY A 88 0.20 10.88 -7.80
N LEU A 89 0.61 10.83 -6.54
CA LEU A 89 1.03 12.02 -5.79
C LEU A 89 2.31 12.65 -6.37
N ARG A 90 3.24 11.83 -6.88
CA ARG A 90 4.41 12.32 -7.64
C ARG A 90 4.00 13.19 -8.83
N THR A 91 2.96 12.79 -9.56
CA THR A 91 2.45 13.56 -10.70
C THR A 91 1.89 14.89 -10.23
N ILE A 92 1.08 14.91 -9.18
CA ILE A 92 0.55 16.14 -8.57
C ILE A 92 1.69 17.06 -8.12
N ILE A 93 2.71 16.53 -7.43
CA ILE A 93 3.87 17.32 -7.01
C ILE A 93 4.57 17.96 -8.22
N ASN A 94 4.70 17.25 -9.32
CA ASN A 94 5.31 17.79 -10.55
C ASN A 94 4.50 18.92 -11.16
N ASP A 95 3.17 18.81 -11.12
CA ASP A 95 2.27 19.76 -11.76
C ASP A 95 2.09 21.03 -10.94
N TYR A 96 2.05 20.92 -9.62
CA TYR A 96 1.77 22.05 -8.72
C TYR A 96 3.00 22.71 -8.09
N SER A 97 4.16 22.03 -8.09
CA SER A 97 5.37 22.59 -7.49
C SER A 97 6.20 23.35 -8.52
N GLU A 98 6.22 24.68 -8.43
CA GLU A 98 6.97 25.54 -9.33
C GLU A 98 8.47 25.53 -9.05
N ARG A 99 8.88 25.43 -7.77
CA ARG A 99 10.29 25.47 -7.36
C ARG A 99 10.90 24.09 -7.35
N ASP A 100 12.03 23.90 -8.05
CA ASP A 100 12.72 22.62 -8.14
C ASP A 100 13.17 22.07 -6.77
N GLN A 101 13.59 22.93 -5.86
CA GLN A 101 13.97 22.53 -4.49
C GLN A 101 12.76 21.98 -3.72
N THR A 102 11.61 22.67 -3.76
CA THR A 102 10.37 22.21 -3.11
C THR A 102 9.91 20.88 -3.70
N ARG A 103 9.95 20.76 -5.03
CA ARG A 103 9.62 19.52 -5.75
C ARG A 103 10.51 18.35 -5.32
N PHE A 104 11.81 18.60 -5.18
CA PHE A 104 12.76 17.58 -4.73
C PHE A 104 12.44 17.09 -3.31
N TRP A 105 12.27 18.02 -2.35
CA TRP A 105 11.97 17.67 -0.96
C TRP A 105 10.64 16.96 -0.79
N LEU A 106 9.59 17.41 -1.48
CA LEU A 106 8.28 16.75 -1.45
C LEU A 106 8.35 15.32 -1.96
N LYS A 107 9.09 15.06 -3.05
CA LYS A 107 9.31 13.70 -3.54
C LYS A 107 10.14 12.85 -2.60
N MET A 108 11.18 13.43 -1.98
CA MET A 108 11.97 12.72 -0.97
C MET A 108 11.09 12.26 0.20
N VAL A 109 10.30 13.17 0.77
CA VAL A 109 9.38 12.84 1.86
C VAL A 109 8.37 11.78 1.41
N LEU A 110 7.79 11.95 0.22
CA LEU A 110 6.85 10.98 -0.33
C LEU A 110 7.45 9.57 -0.41
N TYR A 111 8.63 9.42 -1.01
CA TYR A 111 9.24 8.09 -1.19
C TYR A 111 9.71 7.48 0.13
N VAL A 112 10.28 8.30 1.03
CA VAL A 112 10.70 7.82 2.36
C VAL A 112 9.48 7.37 3.17
N ALA A 113 8.42 8.18 3.22
CA ALA A 113 7.19 7.83 3.93
C ALA A 113 6.52 6.58 3.34
N SER A 114 6.40 6.52 2.01
CA SER A 114 5.82 5.34 1.32
C SER A 114 6.64 4.08 1.58
N GLY A 115 7.96 4.15 1.47
CA GLY A 115 8.85 3.03 1.75
C GLY A 115 8.76 2.56 3.21
N PHE A 116 8.69 3.49 4.15
CA PHE A 116 8.54 3.19 5.56
C PHE A 116 7.20 2.48 5.87
N ILE A 117 6.09 2.97 5.32
CA ILE A 117 4.77 2.35 5.49
C ILE A 117 4.74 0.94 4.89
N VAL A 118 5.28 0.76 3.68
CA VAL A 118 5.35 -0.57 3.03
C VAL A 118 6.21 -1.52 3.86
N LEU A 119 7.36 -1.05 4.36
CA LEU A 119 8.24 -1.86 5.20
C LEU A 119 7.55 -2.29 6.48
N LEU A 120 6.96 -1.35 7.21
CA LEU A 120 6.25 -1.65 8.47
C LEU A 120 5.05 -2.55 8.24
N GLY A 121 4.21 -2.26 7.25
CA GLY A 121 3.05 -3.08 6.96
C GLY A 121 3.41 -4.50 6.53
N THR A 122 4.45 -4.65 5.72
CA THR A 122 4.98 -5.96 5.34
C THR A 122 5.51 -6.71 6.55
N LEU A 123 6.29 -6.03 7.39
CA LEU A 123 6.85 -6.62 8.60
C LEU A 123 5.74 -7.10 9.55
N VAL A 124 4.71 -6.29 9.79
CA VAL A 124 3.57 -6.67 10.62
C VAL A 124 2.85 -7.92 10.08
N ILE A 125 2.59 -7.99 8.76
CA ILE A 125 1.90 -9.14 8.15
C ILE A 125 2.70 -10.44 8.33
N PHE A 126 4.03 -10.39 8.26
CA PHE A 126 4.88 -11.60 8.37
C PHE A 126 5.33 -11.94 9.78
N THR A 127 5.38 -10.97 10.70
CA THR A 127 5.79 -11.23 12.09
C THR A 127 4.61 -11.45 13.02
N PHE A 128 3.39 -11.27 12.53
CA PHE A 128 2.20 -11.49 13.31
C PHE A 128 2.00 -13.00 13.57
N ASP A 129 2.08 -13.40 14.83
CA ASP A 129 1.78 -14.76 15.27
C ASP A 129 0.38 -14.81 15.90
N PRO A 130 -0.59 -15.47 15.24
CA PRO A 130 -1.94 -15.60 15.77
C PRO A 130 -2.00 -16.48 17.04
N ASP A 131 -1.04 -17.40 17.21
CA ASP A 131 -1.04 -18.36 18.31
C ASP A 131 -0.58 -17.72 19.64
N GLU A 132 0.39 -16.80 19.61
CA GLU A 132 0.78 -16.04 20.80
C GLU A 132 -0.37 -15.24 21.41
N VAL A 133 -1.18 -14.64 20.53
CA VAL A 133 -2.32 -13.84 20.95
C VAL A 133 -3.44 -14.67 21.56
N SER A 134 -3.72 -15.82 20.96
CA SER A 134 -4.70 -16.77 21.51
C SER A 134 -4.25 -17.28 22.89
N TYR A 135 -2.96 -17.52 23.06
CA TYR A 135 -2.38 -17.97 24.33
C TYR A 135 -2.48 -16.88 25.41
N GLU A 136 -2.14 -15.64 25.11
CA GLU A 136 -2.28 -14.50 26.05
C GLU A 136 -3.73 -14.27 26.47
N GLN A 137 -4.69 -14.39 25.55
CA GLN A 137 -6.12 -14.29 25.87
C GLN A 137 -6.58 -15.39 26.81
N LEU A 138 -6.15 -16.63 26.60
CA LEU A 138 -6.44 -17.76 27.49
C LEU A 138 -5.84 -17.56 28.89
N LEU A 139 -4.62 -17.03 28.98
CA LEU A 139 -3.99 -16.69 30.24
C LEU A 139 -4.75 -15.58 30.98
N ASP A 140 -5.21 -14.56 30.27
CA ASP A 140 -5.96 -13.45 30.87
C ASP A 140 -7.35 -13.90 31.36
N GLU A 141 -8.01 -14.78 30.62
CA GLU A 141 -9.27 -15.40 31.05
C GLU A 141 -9.08 -16.32 32.28
N SER A 142 -8.00 -17.10 32.31
CA SER A 142 -7.70 -17.96 33.44
C SER A 142 -7.41 -17.14 34.72
N ARG A 143 -6.68 -16.03 34.58
CA ARG A 143 -6.42 -15.07 35.68
C ARG A 143 -7.69 -14.39 36.17
N LYS A 144 -8.63 -14.04 35.29
CA LYS A 144 -9.92 -13.46 35.64
C LYS A 144 -10.79 -14.47 36.37
N ARG A 145 -10.81 -15.72 35.95
CA ARG A 145 -11.51 -16.80 36.67
C ARG A 145 -11.00 -16.99 38.08
N SER A 146 -9.69 -17.15 38.24
CA SER A 146 -9.06 -17.35 39.53
C SER A 146 -9.26 -16.17 40.50
N ARG A 147 -9.46 -14.95 39.98
CA ARG A 147 -9.76 -13.77 40.81
C ARG A 147 -11.23 -13.69 41.25
N ASN A 148 -12.13 -14.32 40.52
CA ASN A 148 -13.58 -14.24 40.73
C ASN A 148 -14.15 -15.47 41.42
N GLU A 149 -13.34 -16.51 41.73
CA GLU A 149 -13.73 -17.64 42.57
C GLU A 149 -13.57 -17.22 44.03
N PRO A 150 -14.67 -17.05 44.83
CA PRO A 150 -14.55 -16.83 46.26
C PRO A 150 -14.09 -18.12 46.94
N GLU A 151 -13.20 -17.98 47.91
CA GLU A 151 -12.79 -19.08 48.83
C GLU A 151 -13.98 -19.62 49.63
#